data_66bb64b0d7b87c8b71364c3fa2c23170
#
_entry.id   66bb64b0d7b87c8b71364c3fa2c23170
#
_cell.length_a   1.000
_cell.length_b   1.000
_cell.length_c   1.000
_cell.angle_alpha   90.00
_cell.angle_beta   90.00
_cell.angle_gamma   90.00
#
_symmetry.space_group_name_H-M   'P 1'
#
loop_
_entity.id
_entity.type
_entity.pdbx_description
1 polymer ?
#
loop_
_entity_poly.entity_id
_entity_poly.type
_entity_poly.pdbx_seq_one_letter_code
_entity_poly.pdbx_strand_id
1 'polypeptide(L)'
;MEHPISIYNTLTRKKEQFIPLHEPHVGMYVCGPTVYGDAHLGHARPAITFDLLFRYLTHIGYKVRYVRNITDVGHLEHDADDGEDKIAKKARLEQLEPMEVVQYYLNRYHHAMEALNVLPPSIEPHASGHIIEQIELVKKILDNGYAYESEGSVYFDVEKYNKDHNYGVLSGRNIDDMLNTTRALDGQDEKRNPIDFALWKCAQPEHIMPVSYTHLRAHETAANL
;
A
#
# COMPACT_ATOMS: atom_id res chain seq x y z
N MET A 1 5.78 -16.88 27.91
CA MET A 1 4.36 -17.09 27.50
C MET A 1 4.14 -18.58 27.28
N GLU A 2 3.05 -19.13 27.82
CA GLU A 2 2.75 -20.57 27.77
C GLU A 2 2.24 -21.06 26.39
N HIS A 3 1.99 -20.17 25.45
CA HIS A 3 1.41 -20.49 24.14
C HIS A 3 2.27 -19.93 22.98
N PRO A 4 3.31 -20.67 22.56
CA PRO A 4 4.13 -20.25 21.43
C PRO A 4 3.30 -20.27 20.14
N ILE A 5 3.29 -19.15 19.43
CA ILE A 5 2.69 -19.03 18.09
C ILE A 5 3.79 -19.12 17.03
N SER A 6 3.54 -19.83 15.93
CA SER A 6 4.43 -19.88 14.78
C SER A 6 3.74 -19.28 13.57
N ILE A 7 4.44 -18.35 12.92
CA ILE A 7 3.95 -17.62 11.74
C ILE A 7 4.90 -17.90 10.57
N TYR A 8 4.34 -17.99 9.37
CA TYR A 8 5.15 -18.10 8.16
C TYR A 8 5.86 -16.77 7.88
N ASN A 9 7.19 -16.83 7.83
CA ASN A 9 8.02 -15.69 7.48
C ASN A 9 8.35 -15.73 5.99
N THR A 10 7.86 -14.76 5.23
CA THR A 10 8.08 -14.67 3.79
C THR A 10 9.56 -14.50 3.44
N LEU A 11 10.34 -13.82 4.28
CA LEU A 11 11.77 -13.60 4.05
C LEU A 11 12.57 -14.90 4.12
N THR A 12 12.32 -15.74 5.12
CA THR A 12 13.02 -17.01 5.32
C THR A 12 12.31 -18.20 4.64
N ARG A 13 11.06 -17.99 4.20
CA ARG A 13 10.16 -19.01 3.60
C ARG A 13 9.91 -20.21 4.51
N LYS A 14 9.89 -19.98 5.82
CA LYS A 14 9.67 -21.01 6.85
C LYS A 14 8.63 -20.54 7.87
N LYS A 15 7.99 -21.51 8.53
CA LYS A 15 7.27 -21.23 9.77
C LYS A 15 8.27 -21.09 10.89
N GLU A 16 8.22 -19.98 11.60
CA GLU A 16 9.11 -19.64 12.68
C GLU A 16 8.32 -19.24 13.90
N GLN A 17 8.88 -19.46 15.07
CA GLN A 17 8.29 -18.97 16.30
C GLN A 17 8.20 -17.45 16.23
N PHE A 18 7.01 -16.92 16.50
CA PHE A 18 6.81 -15.47 16.54
C PHE A 18 7.45 -14.90 17.81
N ILE A 19 8.36 -13.97 17.63
CA ILE A 19 9.03 -13.21 18.68
C ILE A 19 8.79 -11.73 18.42
N PRO A 20 8.06 -10.99 19.27
CA PRO A 20 7.84 -9.57 19.07
C PRO A 20 9.15 -8.79 19.23
N LEU A 21 9.30 -7.70 18.46
CA LEU A 21 10.47 -6.82 18.56
C LEU A 21 10.56 -6.12 19.93
N HIS A 22 9.42 -5.83 20.55
CA HIS A 22 9.32 -5.12 21.83
C HIS A 22 8.22 -5.73 22.69
N GLU A 23 8.51 -6.84 23.37
CA GLU A 23 7.55 -7.50 24.25
C GLU A 23 7.03 -6.55 25.34
N PRO A 24 5.71 -6.52 25.64
CA PRO A 24 4.62 -7.31 25.07
C PRO A 24 3.94 -6.67 23.86
N HIS A 25 4.56 -5.70 23.20
CA HIS A 25 3.96 -4.92 22.12
C HIS A 25 4.17 -5.59 20.76
N VAL A 26 3.09 -5.65 19.97
CA VAL A 26 3.07 -6.16 18.60
C VAL A 26 2.51 -5.10 17.68
N GLY A 27 3.25 -4.74 16.63
CA GLY A 27 2.75 -3.96 15.50
C GLY A 27 2.22 -4.89 14.42
N MET A 28 1.00 -4.66 13.96
CA MET A 28 0.39 -5.37 12.85
C MET A 28 -0.12 -4.37 11.82
N TYR A 29 0.32 -4.48 10.58
CA TYR A 29 -0.18 -3.67 9.46
C TYR A 29 -0.85 -4.57 8.44
N VAL A 30 -2.02 -4.17 7.97
CA VAL A 30 -2.79 -4.85 6.93
C VAL A 30 -3.25 -3.84 5.91
N CYS A 31 -3.10 -4.15 4.62
CA CYS A 31 -3.61 -3.31 3.55
C CYS A 31 -5.12 -3.13 3.69
N GLY A 32 -5.57 -1.89 3.58
CA GLY A 32 -6.97 -1.52 3.64
C GLY A 32 -7.61 -1.35 2.25
N PRO A 33 -8.88 -0.91 2.22
CA PRO A 33 -9.61 -0.72 0.98
C PRO A 33 -9.22 0.56 0.25
N THR A 34 -9.44 0.57 -1.07
CA THR A 34 -9.63 1.80 -1.84
C THR A 34 -11.12 2.09 -1.87
N VAL A 35 -11.51 3.28 -1.38
CA VAL A 35 -12.91 3.58 -1.04
C VAL A 35 -13.66 4.29 -2.19
N TYR A 36 -13.79 3.61 -3.32
CA TYR A 36 -14.56 4.07 -4.49
C TYR A 36 -15.75 3.17 -4.83
N GLY A 37 -15.97 2.09 -4.09
CA GLY A 37 -17.03 1.12 -4.34
C GLY A 37 -17.32 0.27 -3.10
N ASP A 38 -18.37 -0.54 -3.20
CA ASP A 38 -18.78 -1.43 -2.13
C ASP A 38 -17.75 -2.50 -1.80
N ALA A 39 -17.74 -2.91 -0.53
CA ALA A 39 -16.93 -4.03 -0.09
C ALA A 39 -17.41 -5.34 -0.75
N HIS A 40 -16.46 -6.20 -1.07
CA HIS A 40 -16.72 -7.52 -1.64
C HIS A 40 -15.87 -8.59 -0.93
N LEU A 41 -15.98 -9.85 -1.33
CA LEU A 41 -15.28 -10.98 -0.69
C LEU A 41 -13.76 -10.80 -0.63
N GLY A 42 -13.17 -10.10 -1.60
CA GLY A 42 -11.74 -9.76 -1.58
C GLY A 42 -11.34 -8.86 -0.41
N HIS A 43 -12.26 -8.00 0.08
CA HIS A 43 -12.06 -7.20 1.28
C HIS A 43 -12.37 -7.99 2.57
N ALA A 44 -13.41 -8.83 2.54
CA ALA A 44 -13.81 -9.62 3.69
C ALA A 44 -12.75 -10.64 4.12
N ARG A 45 -12.13 -11.31 3.15
CA ARG A 45 -11.15 -12.37 3.43
C ARG A 45 -9.95 -11.89 4.28
N PRO A 46 -9.18 -10.88 3.88
CA PRO A 46 -8.10 -10.37 4.73
C PRO A 46 -8.61 -9.79 6.04
N ALA A 47 -9.76 -9.08 6.03
CA ALA A 47 -10.31 -8.51 7.24
C ALA A 47 -10.59 -9.57 8.30
N ILE A 48 -11.29 -10.66 7.96
CA ILE A 48 -11.60 -11.77 8.88
C ILE A 48 -10.33 -12.53 9.30
N THR A 49 -9.42 -12.79 8.35
CA THR A 49 -8.19 -13.54 8.63
C THR A 49 -7.30 -12.81 9.64
N PHE A 50 -7.12 -11.51 9.47
CA PHE A 50 -6.27 -10.71 10.34
C PHE A 50 -6.97 -10.27 11.62
N ASP A 51 -8.31 -10.20 11.64
CA ASP A 51 -9.08 -10.06 12.87
C ASP A 51 -8.89 -11.27 13.78
N LEU A 52 -8.89 -12.48 13.23
CA LEU A 52 -8.60 -13.68 14.00
C LEU A 52 -7.20 -13.61 14.62
N LEU A 53 -6.20 -13.19 13.87
CA LEU A 53 -4.84 -13.03 14.38
C LEU A 53 -4.77 -11.94 15.46
N PHE A 54 -5.42 -10.80 15.24
CA PHE A 54 -5.49 -9.70 16.20
C PHE A 54 -6.11 -10.13 17.53
N ARG A 55 -7.27 -10.82 17.47
CA ARG A 55 -7.95 -11.36 18.65
C ARG A 55 -7.06 -12.39 19.37
N TYR A 56 -6.44 -13.29 18.64
CA TYR A 56 -5.60 -14.34 19.22
C TYR A 56 -4.37 -13.74 19.91
N LEU A 57 -3.64 -12.85 19.28
CA LEU A 57 -2.49 -12.17 19.89
C LEU A 57 -2.89 -11.41 21.16
N THR A 58 -4.04 -10.72 21.11
CA THR A 58 -4.57 -10.02 22.29
C THR A 58 -4.97 -11.00 23.39
N HIS A 59 -5.60 -12.13 23.04
CA HIS A 59 -6.01 -13.17 24.01
C HIS A 59 -4.82 -13.78 24.75
N ILE A 60 -3.70 -14.01 24.08
CA ILE A 60 -2.49 -14.56 24.70
C ILE A 60 -1.63 -13.50 25.40
N GLY A 61 -2.14 -12.27 25.55
CA GLY A 61 -1.57 -11.23 26.41
C GLY A 61 -0.69 -10.19 25.71
N TYR A 62 -0.58 -10.18 24.37
CA TYR A 62 0.12 -9.12 23.66
C TYR A 62 -0.70 -7.82 23.61
N LYS A 63 0.00 -6.69 23.61
CA LYS A 63 -0.56 -5.36 23.33
C LYS A 63 -0.41 -5.07 21.85
N VAL A 64 -1.47 -5.32 21.09
CA VAL A 64 -1.43 -5.23 19.63
C VAL A 64 -1.85 -3.84 19.16
N ARG A 65 -0.97 -3.18 18.38
CA ARG A 65 -1.31 -2.01 17.58
C ARG A 65 -1.62 -2.49 16.16
N TYR A 66 -2.90 -2.54 15.84
CA TYR A 66 -3.39 -2.93 14.52
C TYR A 66 -3.63 -1.70 13.65
N VAL A 67 -2.94 -1.61 12.54
CA VAL A 67 -3.04 -0.51 11.56
C VAL A 67 -3.60 -1.06 10.25
N ARG A 68 -4.59 -0.38 9.69
CA ARG A 68 -5.15 -0.66 8.37
C ARG A 68 -5.35 0.67 7.64
N ASN A 69 -4.67 0.87 6.50
CA ASN A 69 -4.79 2.12 5.77
C ASN A 69 -6.14 2.24 5.03
N ILE A 70 -6.51 3.48 4.74
CA ILE A 70 -7.57 3.83 3.80
C ILE A 70 -6.94 4.52 2.60
N THR A 71 -7.14 3.96 1.41
CA THR A 71 -6.72 4.60 0.17
C THR A 71 -7.87 5.46 -0.35
N ASP A 72 -7.78 6.73 -0.03
CA ASP A 72 -8.79 7.75 -0.36
C ASP A 72 -8.33 8.70 -1.48
N VAL A 73 -7.11 8.52 -1.99
CA VAL A 73 -6.52 9.28 -3.12
C VAL A 73 -5.48 8.43 -3.84
N GLY A 74 -5.18 8.78 -5.09
CA GLY A 74 -4.00 8.27 -5.80
C GLY A 74 -4.10 6.83 -6.28
N HIS A 75 -5.29 6.30 -6.50
CA HIS A 75 -5.47 4.95 -7.05
C HIS A 75 -5.91 5.00 -8.51
N LEU A 76 -4.94 4.90 -9.42
CA LEU A 76 -5.17 4.98 -10.85
C LEU A 76 -5.85 3.72 -11.41
N GLU A 77 -6.54 3.87 -12.55
CA GLU A 77 -7.14 2.75 -13.27
C GLU A 77 -6.08 1.76 -13.74
N HIS A 78 -6.45 0.49 -13.80
CA HIS A 78 -5.60 -0.62 -14.26
C HIS A 78 -4.33 -0.87 -13.44
N ASP A 79 -4.18 -0.26 -12.25
CA ASP A 79 -2.97 -0.30 -11.43
C ASP A 79 -1.71 0.10 -12.24
N ALA A 80 -1.92 1.00 -13.22
CA ALA A 80 -0.89 1.54 -14.09
C ALA A 80 -0.27 2.82 -13.49
N ASP A 81 0.85 3.25 -14.06
CA ASP A 81 1.49 4.51 -13.67
C ASP A 81 0.82 5.72 -14.34
N ASP A 82 -0.17 5.51 -15.20
CA ASP A 82 -0.96 6.51 -15.88
C ASP A 82 -2.45 6.12 -15.93
N GLY A 83 -3.33 7.11 -16.04
CA GLY A 83 -4.78 6.90 -16.07
C GLY A 83 -5.55 7.81 -15.12
N GLU A 84 -6.88 7.76 -15.18
CA GLU A 84 -7.77 8.51 -14.31
C GLU A 84 -7.82 7.87 -12.91
N ASP A 85 -7.81 8.69 -11.84
CA ASP A 85 -8.05 8.21 -10.48
C ASP A 85 -9.44 7.60 -10.34
N LYS A 86 -9.55 6.42 -9.74
CA LYS A 86 -10.82 5.68 -9.60
C LYS A 86 -11.86 6.45 -8.80
N ILE A 87 -11.44 7.21 -7.79
CA ILE A 87 -12.35 8.01 -6.96
C ILE A 87 -12.81 9.23 -7.76
N ALA A 88 -11.90 9.92 -8.43
CA ALA A 88 -12.22 11.08 -9.28
C ALA A 88 -13.18 10.68 -10.42
N LYS A 89 -12.93 9.55 -11.08
CA LYS A 89 -13.83 9.01 -12.11
C LYS A 89 -15.23 8.72 -11.56
N LYS A 90 -15.28 8.07 -10.39
CA LYS A 90 -16.57 7.75 -9.74
C LYS A 90 -17.33 9.02 -9.36
N ALA A 91 -16.64 10.00 -8.77
CA ALA A 91 -17.21 11.29 -8.42
C ALA A 91 -17.81 12.01 -9.64
N ARG A 92 -17.06 12.07 -10.74
CA ARG A 92 -17.53 12.67 -11.99
C ARG A 92 -18.77 11.96 -12.55
N LEU A 93 -18.81 10.63 -12.54
CA LEU A 93 -19.95 9.85 -13.02
C LEU A 93 -21.20 10.02 -12.16
N GLU A 94 -21.04 10.21 -10.85
CA GLU A 94 -22.13 10.38 -9.90
C GLU A 94 -22.46 11.86 -9.61
N GLN A 95 -21.73 12.81 -10.22
CA GLN A 95 -21.87 14.25 -10.01
C GLN A 95 -21.68 14.65 -8.54
N LEU A 96 -20.70 14.03 -7.88
CA LEU A 96 -20.31 14.25 -6.49
C LEU A 96 -18.89 14.80 -6.41
N GLU A 97 -18.52 15.36 -5.27
CA GLU A 97 -17.13 15.65 -4.95
C GLU A 97 -16.38 14.35 -4.57
N PRO A 98 -15.08 14.21 -4.91
CA PRO A 98 -14.31 13.00 -4.60
C PRO A 98 -14.36 12.58 -3.14
N MET A 99 -14.32 13.53 -2.20
CA MET A 99 -14.38 13.23 -0.77
C MET A 99 -15.78 12.82 -0.28
N GLU A 100 -16.86 13.16 -1.00
CA GLU A 100 -18.20 12.63 -0.73
C GLU A 100 -18.26 11.15 -1.11
N VAL A 101 -17.69 10.77 -2.25
CA VAL A 101 -17.55 9.36 -2.67
C VAL A 101 -16.75 8.57 -1.62
N VAL A 102 -15.59 9.10 -1.21
CA VAL A 102 -14.76 8.50 -0.15
C VAL A 102 -15.57 8.26 1.13
N GLN A 103 -16.23 9.30 1.64
CA GLN A 103 -16.99 9.21 2.89
C GLN A 103 -18.14 8.20 2.79
N TYR A 104 -18.86 8.20 1.67
CA TYR A 104 -19.97 7.30 1.45
C TYR A 104 -19.52 5.83 1.44
N TYR A 105 -18.51 5.47 0.64
CA TYR A 105 -18.04 4.08 0.55
C TYR A 105 -17.25 3.63 1.76
N LEU A 106 -16.54 4.54 2.43
CA LEU A 106 -15.87 4.22 3.70
C LEU A 106 -16.89 3.80 4.79
N ASN A 107 -17.98 4.56 4.93
CA ASN A 107 -19.05 4.21 5.88
C ASN A 107 -19.66 2.83 5.55
N ARG A 108 -19.90 2.57 4.27
CA ARG A 108 -20.42 1.26 3.82
C ARG A 108 -19.43 0.12 4.08
N TYR A 109 -18.14 0.38 3.88
CA TYR A 109 -17.09 -0.57 4.22
C TYR A 109 -17.08 -0.89 5.71
N HIS A 110 -17.14 0.11 6.58
CA HIS A 110 -17.20 -0.12 8.03
C HIS A 110 -18.44 -0.91 8.44
N HIS A 111 -19.62 -0.58 7.93
CA HIS A 111 -20.83 -1.35 8.18
C HIS A 111 -20.73 -2.81 7.72
N ALA A 112 -20.10 -3.04 6.56
CA ALA A 112 -19.88 -4.42 6.08
C ALA A 112 -18.92 -5.20 7.00
N MET A 113 -17.84 -4.56 7.49
CA MET A 113 -16.91 -5.20 8.43
C MET A 113 -17.56 -5.48 9.79
N GLU A 114 -18.38 -4.56 10.28
CA GLU A 114 -19.16 -4.75 11.51
C GLU A 114 -20.15 -5.92 11.38
N ALA A 115 -20.87 -6.00 10.25
CA ALA A 115 -21.78 -7.12 9.96
C ALA A 115 -21.06 -8.49 9.92
N LEU A 116 -19.77 -8.50 9.58
CA LEU A 116 -18.91 -9.68 9.63
C LEU A 116 -18.28 -9.93 11.01
N ASN A 117 -18.64 -9.13 12.02
CA ASN A 117 -18.06 -9.17 13.36
C ASN A 117 -16.53 -8.98 13.40
N VAL A 118 -15.99 -8.23 12.44
CA VAL A 118 -14.57 -7.84 12.40
C VAL A 118 -14.36 -6.65 13.32
N LEU A 119 -13.39 -6.72 14.22
CA LEU A 119 -13.05 -5.61 15.10
C LEU A 119 -12.39 -4.46 14.31
N PRO A 120 -12.66 -3.21 14.70
CA PRO A 120 -11.96 -2.08 14.11
C PRO A 120 -10.45 -2.15 14.44
N PRO A 121 -9.58 -1.68 13.54
CA PRO A 121 -8.16 -1.53 13.84
C PRO A 121 -7.93 -0.44 14.90
N SER A 122 -6.72 -0.41 15.47
CA SER A 122 -6.31 0.63 16.42
C SER A 122 -6.26 2.02 15.76
N ILE A 123 -5.93 2.06 14.47
CA ILE A 123 -5.86 3.27 13.67
C ILE A 123 -6.06 2.96 12.18
N GLU A 124 -6.76 3.83 11.49
CA GLU A 124 -6.95 3.80 10.03
C GLU A 124 -6.35 5.08 9.41
N PRO A 125 -5.04 5.07 9.07
CA PRO A 125 -4.42 6.21 8.40
C PRO A 125 -4.96 6.35 6.98
N HIS A 126 -5.36 7.56 6.62
CA HIS A 126 -5.77 7.93 5.27
C HIS A 126 -4.57 8.35 4.44
N ALA A 127 -4.52 7.93 3.18
CA ALA A 127 -3.42 8.31 2.27
C ALA A 127 -3.33 9.84 2.12
N SER A 128 -4.46 10.53 1.98
CA SER A 128 -4.53 11.99 1.90
C SER A 128 -4.02 12.70 3.16
N GLY A 129 -4.18 12.09 4.33
CA GLY A 129 -3.72 12.63 5.60
C GLY A 129 -2.21 12.49 5.84
N HIS A 130 -1.48 11.79 4.96
CA HIS A 130 -0.05 11.48 5.13
C HIS A 130 0.81 11.96 3.96
N ILE A 131 0.34 12.97 3.22
CA ILE A 131 1.05 13.53 2.06
C ILE A 131 2.43 14.07 2.45
N ILE A 132 2.53 14.73 3.60
CA ILE A 132 3.81 15.31 4.08
C ILE A 132 4.83 14.21 4.36
N GLU A 133 4.43 13.16 5.06
CA GLU A 133 5.29 12.02 5.39
C GLU A 133 5.73 11.26 4.13
N GLN A 134 4.83 11.14 3.15
CA GLN A 134 5.13 10.53 1.85
C GLN A 134 6.17 11.36 1.09
N ILE A 135 6.00 12.70 1.03
CA ILE A 135 6.98 13.61 0.42
C ILE A 135 8.36 13.46 1.09
N GLU A 136 8.40 13.45 2.42
CA GLU A 136 9.65 13.31 3.15
C GLU A 136 10.32 11.94 2.92
N LEU A 137 9.54 10.88 2.76
CA LEU A 137 10.08 9.57 2.39
C LEU A 137 10.66 9.57 0.98
N VAL A 138 9.94 10.13 0.00
CA VAL A 138 10.41 10.25 -1.39
C VAL A 138 11.69 11.07 -1.46
N LYS A 139 11.79 12.19 -0.73
CA LYS A 139 13.02 12.98 -0.65
C LYS A 139 14.20 12.16 -0.13
N LYS A 140 14.01 11.39 0.94
CA LYS A 140 15.06 10.51 1.47
C LYS A 140 15.53 9.47 0.44
N ILE A 141 14.61 8.92 -0.36
CA ILE A 141 14.97 7.96 -1.42
C ILE A 141 15.77 8.67 -2.52
N LEU A 142 15.38 9.90 -2.90
CA LEU A 142 16.14 10.74 -3.83
C LEU A 142 17.55 11.06 -3.30
N ASP A 143 17.64 11.50 -2.04
CA ASP A 143 18.90 11.85 -1.40
C ASP A 143 19.85 10.65 -1.30
N ASN A 144 19.31 9.46 -1.08
CA ASN A 144 20.06 8.21 -1.10
C ASN A 144 20.45 7.77 -2.53
N GLY A 145 19.93 8.46 -3.54
CA GLY A 145 20.25 8.23 -4.94
C GLY A 145 19.55 7.03 -5.57
N TYR A 146 18.51 6.49 -4.95
CA TYR A 146 17.71 5.36 -5.49
C TYR A 146 16.42 5.79 -6.18
N ALA A 147 16.24 7.09 -6.41
CA ALA A 147 15.18 7.63 -7.23
C ALA A 147 15.72 8.72 -8.15
N TYR A 148 14.93 9.09 -9.15
CA TYR A 148 15.22 10.16 -10.09
C TYR A 148 13.95 10.88 -10.53
N GLU A 149 14.09 12.12 -10.95
CA GLU A 149 13.03 12.93 -11.53
C GLU A 149 13.00 12.77 -13.06
N SER A 150 11.79 12.66 -13.61
CA SER A 150 11.52 12.65 -15.04
C SER A 150 10.14 13.23 -15.31
N GLU A 151 10.04 14.20 -16.23
CA GLU A 151 8.81 14.88 -16.65
C GLU A 151 7.93 15.36 -15.46
N GLY A 152 8.57 15.83 -14.38
CA GLY A 152 7.89 16.28 -13.16
C GLY A 152 7.42 15.16 -12.22
N SER A 153 7.64 13.91 -12.58
CA SER A 153 7.37 12.73 -11.76
C SER A 153 8.66 12.20 -11.12
N VAL A 154 8.53 11.43 -10.05
CA VAL A 154 9.68 10.78 -9.38
C VAL A 154 9.54 9.28 -9.50
N TYR A 155 10.59 8.62 -9.95
CA TYR A 155 10.66 7.17 -10.16
C TYR A 155 11.73 6.53 -9.30
N PHE A 156 11.44 5.33 -8.81
CA PHE A 156 12.42 4.48 -8.12
C PHE A 156 13.32 3.77 -9.15
N ASP A 157 14.65 3.89 -8.97
CA ASP A 157 15.66 3.27 -9.82
C ASP A 157 15.96 1.85 -9.32
N VAL A 158 15.19 0.89 -9.84
CA VAL A 158 15.26 -0.53 -9.41
C VAL A 158 16.62 -1.14 -9.72
N GLU A 159 17.19 -0.84 -10.89
CA GLU A 159 18.48 -1.41 -11.30
C GLU A 159 19.62 -0.90 -10.40
N LYS A 160 19.63 0.40 -10.11
CA LYS A 160 20.62 0.98 -9.21
C LYS A 160 20.50 0.42 -7.79
N TYR A 161 19.28 0.35 -7.26
CA TYR A 161 19.05 -0.22 -5.94
C TYR A 161 19.53 -1.68 -5.88
N ASN A 162 19.27 -2.47 -6.93
CA ASN A 162 19.67 -3.87 -6.97
C ASN A 162 21.18 -4.08 -7.03
N LYS A 163 21.97 -3.11 -7.52
CA LYS A 163 23.44 -3.18 -7.50
C LYS A 163 24.00 -3.12 -6.08
N ASP A 164 23.37 -2.31 -5.22
CA ASP A 164 23.82 -2.07 -3.86
C ASP A 164 23.10 -2.97 -2.84
N HIS A 165 21.88 -3.40 -3.18
CA HIS A 165 20.98 -4.18 -2.35
C HIS A 165 20.35 -5.30 -3.17
N ASN A 166 19.68 -6.23 -2.54
CA ASN A 166 18.99 -7.31 -3.23
C ASN A 166 17.50 -6.97 -3.39
N TYR A 167 17.12 -6.41 -4.56
CA TYR A 167 15.71 -6.11 -4.85
C TYR A 167 14.90 -7.40 -5.03
N GLY A 168 13.66 -7.38 -4.56
CA GLY A 168 12.74 -8.52 -4.72
C GLY A 168 12.92 -9.66 -3.71
N VAL A 169 13.70 -9.45 -2.63
CA VAL A 169 13.93 -10.48 -1.59
C VAL A 169 12.64 -11.07 -1.04
N LEU A 170 11.63 -10.26 -0.78
CA LEU A 170 10.34 -10.72 -0.25
C LEU A 170 9.47 -11.37 -1.33
N SER A 171 9.38 -10.78 -2.51
CA SER A 171 8.58 -11.32 -3.61
C SER A 171 9.20 -12.60 -4.19
N GLY A 172 10.52 -12.77 -4.06
CA GLY A 172 11.28 -13.83 -4.67
C GLY A 172 11.38 -13.70 -6.18
N ARG A 173 11.09 -12.53 -6.73
CA ARG A 173 11.21 -12.24 -8.17
C ARG A 173 12.66 -11.90 -8.49
N ASN A 174 13.12 -12.42 -9.60
CA ASN A 174 14.38 -12.04 -10.21
C ASN A 174 14.14 -10.86 -11.16
N ILE A 175 15.07 -9.90 -11.21
CA ILE A 175 15.01 -8.76 -12.13
C ILE A 175 14.95 -9.20 -13.59
N ASP A 176 15.70 -10.23 -13.96
CA ASP A 176 15.70 -10.76 -15.33
C ASP A 176 14.32 -11.29 -15.73
N ASP A 177 13.62 -11.95 -14.80
CA ASP A 177 12.24 -12.41 -15.01
C ASP A 177 11.27 -11.23 -15.13
N MET A 178 11.49 -10.15 -14.35
CA MET A 178 10.69 -8.93 -14.42
C MET A 178 10.88 -8.23 -15.77
N LEU A 179 12.08 -8.10 -16.27
CA LEU A 179 12.38 -7.50 -17.57
C LEU A 179 11.71 -8.27 -18.71
N ASN A 180 11.71 -9.62 -18.64
CA ASN A 180 11.08 -10.47 -19.64
C ASN A 180 9.54 -10.48 -19.59
N THR A 181 8.95 -10.12 -18.45
CA THR A 181 7.49 -10.11 -18.24
C THR A 181 6.87 -8.73 -18.28
N THR A 182 7.67 -7.68 -18.46
CA THR A 182 7.15 -6.31 -18.52
C THR A 182 6.27 -6.15 -19.76
N ARG A 183 4.96 -6.07 -19.54
CA ARG A 183 4.01 -5.71 -20.60
C ARG A 183 4.31 -4.27 -21.01
N ALA A 184 4.09 -3.96 -22.29
CA ALA A 184 4.04 -2.57 -22.75
C ALA A 184 2.88 -1.87 -22.02
N LEU A 185 3.20 -1.16 -20.94
CA LEU A 185 2.27 -0.31 -20.21
C LEU A 185 2.43 1.12 -20.72
N ASP A 186 1.34 1.85 -20.76
CA ASP A 186 1.38 3.29 -21.09
C ASP A 186 2.21 4.05 -20.05
N GLY A 187 2.88 5.14 -20.46
CA GLY A 187 3.74 5.95 -19.58
C GLY A 187 5.17 5.41 -19.39
N GLN A 188 5.62 4.50 -20.25
CA GLN A 188 7.01 3.96 -20.18
C GLN A 188 8.07 4.94 -20.69
N ASP A 189 7.69 5.93 -21.50
CA ASP A 189 8.62 6.89 -22.11
C ASP A 189 9.32 7.80 -21.07
N GLU A 190 8.71 8.00 -19.92
CA GLU A 190 9.27 8.77 -18.81
C GLU A 190 10.32 7.99 -17.99
N LYS A 191 10.35 6.66 -18.08
CA LYS A 191 11.17 5.80 -17.25
C LYS A 191 12.52 5.52 -17.89
N ARG A 192 13.59 5.45 -17.08
CA ARG A 192 14.91 5.02 -17.54
C ARG A 192 14.94 3.52 -17.83
N ASN A 193 14.19 2.75 -17.04
CA ASN A 193 14.08 1.31 -17.19
C ASN A 193 12.60 0.88 -17.03
N PRO A 194 12.09 -0.05 -17.87
CA PRO A 194 10.70 -0.51 -17.78
C PRO A 194 10.28 -1.08 -16.43
N ILE A 195 11.23 -1.58 -15.61
CA ILE A 195 10.94 -2.10 -14.27
C ILE A 195 10.87 -1.03 -13.18
N ASP A 196 11.30 0.20 -13.48
CA ASP A 196 11.18 1.31 -12.55
C ASP A 196 9.71 1.64 -12.30
N PHE A 197 9.39 2.16 -11.14
CA PHE A 197 8.01 2.49 -10.78
C PHE A 197 7.91 3.88 -10.17
N ALA A 198 6.75 4.49 -10.35
CA ALA A 198 6.51 5.83 -9.84
C ALA A 198 6.41 5.84 -8.32
N LEU A 199 7.18 6.73 -7.68
CA LEU A 199 7.04 7.12 -6.28
C LEU A 199 6.12 8.33 -6.13
N TRP A 200 6.17 9.24 -7.11
CA TRP A 200 5.38 10.45 -7.15
C TRP A 200 5.08 10.83 -8.60
N LYS A 201 3.82 11.02 -8.94
CA LYS A 201 3.42 11.42 -10.29
C LYS A 201 3.10 12.90 -10.36
N CYS A 202 3.48 13.54 -11.47
CA CYS A 202 3.08 14.89 -11.81
C CYS A 202 1.55 14.95 -11.97
N ALA A 203 0.89 15.87 -11.26
CA ALA A 203 -0.54 16.08 -11.41
C ALA A 203 -0.85 16.73 -12.76
N GLN A 204 -1.87 16.25 -13.46
CA GLN A 204 -2.36 16.89 -14.67
C GLN A 204 -3.23 18.10 -14.31
N PRO A 205 -3.29 19.15 -15.17
CA PRO A 205 -4.07 20.36 -14.91
C PRO A 205 -5.56 20.11 -14.65
N GLU A 206 -6.09 19.03 -15.18
CA GLU A 206 -7.50 18.63 -15.04
C GLU A 206 -7.81 17.95 -13.69
N HIS A 207 -6.81 17.57 -12.95
CA HIS A 207 -7.01 16.97 -11.64
C HIS A 207 -7.51 18.02 -10.66
N ILE A 208 -8.79 17.91 -10.27
CA ILE A 208 -9.49 18.85 -9.38
C ILE A 208 -8.87 18.87 -7.98
N MET A 209 -8.26 17.77 -7.57
CA MET A 209 -7.49 17.71 -6.33
C MET A 209 -6.01 17.90 -6.66
N PRO A 210 -5.32 18.88 -6.03
CA PRO A 210 -3.87 18.99 -6.12
C PRO A 210 -3.24 17.83 -5.34
N VAL A 211 -3.43 16.64 -5.84
CA VAL A 211 -2.90 15.43 -5.22
C VAL A 211 -1.82 14.92 -6.14
N SER A 212 -0.61 15.05 -5.70
CA SER A 212 0.47 14.26 -6.23
C SER A 212 0.16 12.80 -5.88
N TYR A 213 0.03 11.98 -6.89
CA TYR A 213 -0.28 10.57 -6.71
C TYR A 213 0.97 9.84 -6.27
N THR A 214 0.97 9.35 -5.04
CA THR A 214 1.98 8.38 -4.62
C THR A 214 1.46 6.98 -4.90
N HIS A 215 2.07 6.32 -5.84
CA HIS A 215 1.92 4.88 -5.99
C HIS A 215 2.92 4.18 -5.07
N LEU A 216 2.73 4.33 -3.77
CA LEU A 216 3.35 3.47 -2.79
C LEU A 216 2.65 2.11 -2.91
N ARG A 217 3.19 1.24 -3.76
CA ARG A 217 2.83 -0.18 -3.68
C ARG A 217 3.29 -0.67 -2.32
N ALA A 218 2.34 -0.84 -1.42
CA ALA A 218 2.56 -1.17 -0.01
C ALA A 218 3.37 -2.46 0.22
N HIS A 219 3.65 -3.23 -0.82
CA HIS A 219 4.33 -4.53 -0.72
C HIS A 219 5.85 -4.48 -0.85
N GLU A 220 6.43 -3.38 -1.30
CA GLU A 220 7.88 -3.35 -1.60
C GLU A 220 8.65 -2.28 -0.84
N THR A 221 8.00 -1.22 -0.34
CA THR A 221 8.70 -0.09 0.28
C THR A 221 8.93 -0.22 1.78
N ALA A 222 8.03 -0.84 2.53
CA ALA A 222 8.18 -0.94 3.99
C ALA A 222 9.13 -2.05 4.45
N ALA A 223 9.43 -3.02 3.58
CA ALA A 223 10.26 -4.17 3.91
C ALA A 223 11.70 -4.11 3.38
N ASN A 224 11.99 -3.13 2.51
CA ASN A 224 13.30 -2.98 1.88
C ASN A 224 14.03 -1.69 2.28
N LEU A 225 13.45 -0.87 3.15
CA LEU A 225 14.09 0.28 3.81
C LEU A 225 14.35 -0.04 5.27
#